data_a805552f63bab31b28ae8ff71e4c0ee3
#
_entry.id   a805552f63bab31b28ae8ff71e4c0ee3
#
_cell.length_a   1.000
_cell.length_b   1.000
_cell.length_c   1.000
_cell.angle_alpha   90.00
_cell.angle_beta   90.00
_cell.angle_gamma   90.00
#
_symmetry.space_group_name_H-M   'P 1'
#
loop_
_entity.id
_entity.type
_entity.pdbx_description
1 polymer ?
#
loop_
_entity_poly.entity_id
_entity_poly.type
_entity_poly.pdbx_seq_one_letter_code
_entity_poly.pdbx_strand_id
1 'polypeptide(L)'
;MSNRPLALVTGASRGIGAAVARALAPTHDLLLGGRDTAALEQVAASLPGARPWAVELTDPDALRSATDGIDRLNVLVHSAGVAEIGSLADTSVAVWRRALEVNVVAVAELTRLLLPALRAARGHVVLVNSGAGLRANPGWGAYAASKFALRAYADVLRAEEAPHGVRVTSVHPGRVATDMQRAVRASEGGEFQPAKYLRPESVAAAVLTAVTATPDAHLTEIMIRPYGG
;
A
#
# COMPACT_ATOMS: atom_id res chain seq x y z
N MET A 1 5.26 -26.38 -9.16
CA MET A 1 5.06 -25.12 -8.41
C MET A 1 6.23 -24.20 -8.74
N SER A 2 5.98 -22.92 -8.99
CA SER A 2 7.04 -21.94 -9.21
C SER A 2 7.93 -21.86 -7.97
N ASN A 3 9.25 -21.77 -8.16
CA ASN A 3 10.21 -21.58 -7.04
C ASN A 3 10.48 -20.08 -6.77
N ARG A 4 9.65 -19.19 -7.36
CA ARG A 4 9.78 -17.75 -7.22
C ARG A 4 9.16 -17.29 -5.89
N PRO A 5 9.74 -16.28 -5.23
CA PRO A 5 9.14 -15.71 -4.03
C PRO A 5 7.77 -15.11 -4.35
N LEU A 6 6.82 -15.22 -3.40
CA LEU A 6 5.45 -14.71 -3.55
C LEU A 6 5.35 -13.30 -2.98
N ALA A 7 4.72 -12.40 -3.74
CA ALA A 7 4.34 -11.07 -3.28
C ALA A 7 2.83 -10.84 -3.41
N LEU A 8 2.22 -10.21 -2.41
CA LEU A 8 0.85 -9.72 -2.44
C LEU A 8 0.86 -8.19 -2.45
N VAL A 9 0.19 -7.58 -3.43
CA VAL A 9 0.09 -6.13 -3.57
C VAL A 9 -1.37 -5.73 -3.53
N THR A 10 -1.81 -5.01 -2.50
CA THR A 10 -3.18 -4.48 -2.43
C THR A 10 -3.32 -3.20 -3.24
N GLY A 11 -4.53 -2.92 -3.78
CA GLY A 11 -4.77 -1.77 -4.65
C GLY A 11 -4.04 -1.89 -6.01
N ALA A 12 -3.82 -3.12 -6.49
CA ALA A 12 -3.00 -3.42 -7.66
C ALA A 12 -3.69 -3.18 -9.02
N SER A 13 -4.97 -2.81 -9.05
CA SER A 13 -5.70 -2.57 -10.28
C SER A 13 -5.26 -1.32 -11.04
N ARG A 14 -4.65 -0.33 -10.36
CA ARG A 14 -4.20 0.95 -10.96
C ARG A 14 -3.17 1.67 -10.08
N GLY A 15 -2.69 2.82 -10.59
CA GLY A 15 -1.85 3.76 -9.85
C GLY A 15 -0.59 3.13 -9.27
N ILE A 16 -0.29 3.44 -8.00
CA ILE A 16 0.93 2.98 -7.32
C ILE A 16 0.97 1.45 -7.23
N GLY A 17 -0.14 0.81 -6.83
CA GLY A 17 -0.18 -0.65 -6.68
C GLY A 17 0.12 -1.40 -7.98
N ALA A 18 -0.46 -0.96 -9.11
CA ALA A 18 -0.16 -1.54 -10.42
C ALA A 18 1.31 -1.31 -10.84
N ALA A 19 1.86 -0.14 -10.55
CA ALA A 19 3.28 0.16 -10.83
C ALA A 19 4.22 -0.71 -9.97
N VAL A 20 3.89 -0.92 -8.69
CA VAL A 20 4.63 -1.82 -7.78
C VAL A 20 4.56 -3.26 -8.27
N ALA A 21 3.37 -3.72 -8.69
CA ALA A 21 3.22 -5.06 -9.24
C ALA A 21 4.12 -5.27 -10.47
N ARG A 22 4.15 -4.29 -11.40
CA ARG A 22 5.06 -4.33 -12.56
C ARG A 22 6.53 -4.37 -12.17
N ALA A 23 6.92 -3.61 -11.14
CA ALA A 23 8.31 -3.58 -10.68
C ALA A 23 8.75 -4.90 -10.02
N LEU A 24 7.85 -5.60 -9.33
CA LEU A 24 8.13 -6.88 -8.67
C LEU A 24 8.00 -8.10 -9.61
N ALA A 25 7.22 -8.01 -10.68
CA ALA A 25 6.94 -9.10 -11.61
C ALA A 25 8.18 -9.82 -12.18
N PRO A 26 9.33 -9.17 -12.45
CA PRO A 26 10.52 -9.88 -12.92
C PRO A 26 11.07 -10.91 -11.92
N THR A 27 10.85 -10.73 -10.63
CA THR A 27 11.48 -11.54 -9.56
C THR A 27 10.48 -12.30 -8.69
N HIS A 28 9.20 -11.94 -8.69
CA HIS A 28 8.18 -12.51 -7.81
C HIS A 28 6.99 -13.07 -8.60
N ASP A 29 6.36 -14.11 -8.08
CA ASP A 29 4.97 -14.42 -8.40
C ASP A 29 4.07 -13.46 -7.62
N LEU A 30 2.94 -13.06 -8.22
CA LEU A 30 2.16 -11.94 -7.70
C LEU A 30 0.70 -12.33 -7.42
N LEU A 31 0.22 -11.95 -6.24
CA LEU A 31 -1.20 -11.81 -5.92
C LEU A 31 -1.58 -10.34 -6.06
N LEU A 32 -2.44 -10.04 -7.02
CA LEU A 32 -2.90 -8.68 -7.31
C LEU A 32 -4.20 -8.41 -6.57
N GLY A 33 -4.11 -7.70 -5.45
CA GLY A 33 -5.24 -7.43 -4.55
C GLY A 33 -6.08 -6.23 -4.96
N GLY A 34 -7.39 -6.40 -4.93
CA GLY A 34 -8.36 -5.35 -5.22
C GLY A 34 -9.79 -5.87 -5.31
N ARG A 35 -10.76 -5.01 -5.62
CA ARG A 35 -12.18 -5.36 -5.72
C ARG A 35 -12.66 -5.58 -7.15
N ASP A 36 -12.04 -4.90 -8.09
CA ASP A 36 -12.38 -4.94 -9.51
C ASP A 36 -11.59 -6.08 -10.19
N THR A 37 -12.23 -7.24 -10.28
CA THR A 37 -11.63 -8.45 -10.85
C THR A 37 -11.20 -8.22 -12.30
N ALA A 38 -12.00 -7.56 -13.12
CA ALA A 38 -11.68 -7.32 -14.52
C ALA A 38 -10.44 -6.43 -14.68
N ALA A 39 -10.32 -5.37 -13.87
CA ALA A 39 -9.13 -4.53 -13.87
C ALA A 39 -7.88 -5.27 -13.36
N LEU A 40 -8.02 -6.17 -12.38
CA LEU A 40 -6.92 -7.01 -11.91
C LEU A 40 -6.48 -8.02 -12.97
N GLU A 41 -7.42 -8.63 -13.69
CA GLU A 41 -7.14 -9.55 -14.80
C GLU A 41 -6.37 -8.86 -15.93
N GLN A 42 -6.76 -7.62 -16.29
CA GLN A 42 -6.03 -6.82 -17.27
C GLN A 42 -4.57 -6.57 -16.86
N VAL A 43 -4.33 -6.25 -15.59
CA VAL A 43 -2.95 -6.08 -15.08
C VAL A 43 -2.22 -7.43 -15.08
N ALA A 44 -2.86 -8.50 -14.60
CA ALA A 44 -2.26 -9.82 -14.51
C ALA A 44 -1.84 -10.36 -15.89
N ALA A 45 -2.66 -10.16 -16.91
CA ALA A 45 -2.39 -10.61 -18.28
C ALA A 45 -1.08 -10.07 -18.87
N SER A 46 -0.59 -8.94 -18.36
CA SER A 46 0.66 -8.30 -18.79
C SER A 46 1.88 -8.69 -17.94
N LEU A 47 1.70 -9.49 -16.88
CA LEU A 47 2.75 -9.76 -15.88
C LEU A 47 2.97 -11.27 -15.68
N PRO A 48 4.19 -11.78 -15.87
CA PRO A 48 4.47 -13.19 -15.67
C PRO A 48 4.28 -13.58 -14.19
N GLY A 49 3.59 -14.71 -13.95
CA GLY A 49 3.35 -15.24 -12.61
C GLY A 49 2.36 -14.43 -11.76
N ALA A 50 1.65 -13.47 -12.37
CA ALA A 50 0.64 -12.70 -11.68
C ALA A 50 -0.75 -13.33 -11.80
N ARG A 51 -1.53 -13.24 -10.72
CA ARG A 51 -2.94 -13.66 -10.69
C ARG A 51 -3.77 -12.67 -9.88
N PRO A 52 -5.03 -12.45 -10.24
CA PRO A 52 -5.97 -11.70 -9.43
C PRO A 52 -6.15 -12.32 -8.04
N TRP A 53 -6.26 -11.47 -7.04
CA TRP A 53 -6.65 -11.78 -5.67
C TRP A 53 -7.76 -10.82 -5.27
N ALA A 54 -8.96 -11.10 -5.79
CA ALA A 54 -10.13 -10.24 -5.65
C ALA A 54 -10.73 -10.39 -4.25
N VAL A 55 -10.71 -9.32 -3.46
CA VAL A 55 -11.26 -9.32 -2.10
C VAL A 55 -11.65 -7.89 -1.67
N GLU A 56 -12.72 -7.79 -0.87
CA GLU A 56 -13.05 -6.57 -0.13
C GLU A 56 -12.24 -6.55 1.17
N LEU A 57 -11.31 -5.59 1.27
CA LEU A 57 -10.37 -5.51 2.40
C LEU A 57 -11.05 -5.14 3.72
N THR A 58 -12.24 -4.55 3.68
CA THR A 58 -13.02 -4.16 4.86
C THR A 58 -13.99 -5.26 5.32
N ASP A 59 -13.95 -6.43 4.70
CA ASP A 59 -14.70 -7.62 5.10
C ASP A 59 -13.74 -8.65 5.74
N PRO A 60 -13.76 -8.80 7.08
CA PRO A 60 -12.84 -9.71 7.78
C PRO A 60 -13.02 -11.19 7.41
N ASP A 61 -14.25 -11.62 7.09
CA ASP A 61 -14.51 -13.01 6.72
C ASP A 61 -14.04 -13.30 5.30
N ALA A 62 -14.24 -12.36 4.38
CA ALA A 62 -13.66 -12.42 3.04
C ALA A 62 -12.13 -12.44 3.09
N LEU A 63 -11.50 -11.61 3.94
CA LEU A 63 -10.05 -11.63 4.14
C LEU A 63 -9.55 -12.97 4.66
N ARG A 64 -10.22 -13.53 5.69
CA ARG A 64 -9.85 -14.83 6.25
C ARG A 64 -9.89 -15.93 5.19
N SER A 65 -10.97 -15.98 4.42
CA SER A 65 -11.13 -16.96 3.34
C SER A 65 -10.10 -16.76 2.23
N ALA A 66 -9.80 -15.52 1.86
CA ALA A 66 -8.86 -15.22 0.78
C ALA A 66 -7.39 -15.44 1.17
N THR A 67 -7.06 -15.42 2.46
CA THR A 67 -5.71 -15.69 2.97
C THR A 67 -5.45 -17.15 3.27
N ASP A 68 -6.49 -17.98 3.30
CA ASP A 68 -6.36 -19.42 3.50
C ASP A 68 -5.47 -20.06 2.43
N GLY A 69 -4.58 -20.96 2.85
CA GLY A 69 -3.62 -21.62 1.97
C GLY A 69 -2.44 -20.75 1.52
N ILE A 70 -2.26 -19.54 2.07
CA ILE A 70 -1.03 -18.75 1.90
C ILE A 70 -0.08 -19.08 3.04
N ASP A 71 0.69 -20.16 2.90
CA ASP A 71 1.59 -20.65 3.95
C ASP A 71 2.95 -19.95 3.97
N ARG A 72 3.30 -19.24 2.89
CA ARG A 72 4.57 -18.53 2.73
C ARG A 72 4.38 -17.28 1.90
N LEU A 73 4.78 -16.11 2.44
CA LEU A 73 4.67 -14.81 1.77
C LEU A 73 5.97 -14.01 1.96
N ASN A 74 6.63 -13.70 0.86
CA ASN A 74 7.90 -12.99 0.90
C ASN A 74 7.73 -11.47 0.95
N VAL A 75 6.69 -10.92 0.31
CA VAL A 75 6.42 -9.48 0.28
C VAL A 75 4.93 -9.21 0.41
N LEU A 76 4.55 -8.36 1.35
CA LEU A 76 3.20 -7.81 1.47
C LEU A 76 3.26 -6.30 1.26
N VAL A 77 2.64 -5.79 0.19
CA VAL A 77 2.58 -4.36 -0.09
C VAL A 77 1.16 -3.84 0.13
N HIS A 78 0.98 -3.05 1.16
CA HIS A 78 -0.26 -2.31 1.41
C HIS A 78 -0.26 -1.02 0.60
N SER A 79 -0.89 -1.05 -0.60
CA SER A 79 -1.04 0.12 -1.47
C SER A 79 -2.50 0.54 -1.68
N ALA A 80 -3.46 -0.27 -1.24
CA ALA A 80 -4.86 0.15 -1.18
C ALA A 80 -5.04 1.29 -0.17
N GLY A 81 -5.91 2.24 -0.50
CA GLY A 81 -6.23 3.34 0.40
C GLY A 81 -7.26 4.28 -0.20
N VAL A 82 -7.83 5.12 0.65
CA VAL A 82 -8.79 6.17 0.30
C VAL A 82 -8.32 7.51 0.82
N ALA A 83 -8.64 8.59 0.09
CA ALA A 83 -8.37 9.96 0.49
C ALA A 83 -9.60 10.80 0.15
N GLU A 84 -10.34 11.17 1.16
CA GLU A 84 -11.40 12.19 1.07
C GLU A 84 -10.92 13.38 1.88
N ILE A 85 -10.96 14.57 1.27
CA ILE A 85 -10.49 15.82 1.88
C ILE A 85 -11.63 16.81 1.99
N GLY A 86 -11.57 17.64 3.02
CA GLY A 86 -12.56 18.66 3.34
C GLY A 86 -12.22 19.35 4.66
N SER A 87 -12.91 20.44 4.97
CA SER A 87 -12.77 21.10 6.25
C SER A 87 -13.19 20.16 7.39
N LEU A 88 -12.66 20.35 8.59
CA LEU A 88 -13.08 19.56 9.75
C LEU A 88 -14.56 19.77 10.09
N ALA A 89 -15.10 20.98 9.82
CA ALA A 89 -16.49 21.30 10.07
C ALA A 89 -17.45 20.52 9.14
N ASP A 90 -17.03 20.25 7.91
CA ASP A 90 -17.86 19.62 6.89
C ASP A 90 -17.59 18.11 6.74
N THR A 91 -16.53 17.60 7.38
CA THR A 91 -16.16 16.18 7.28
C THR A 91 -17.04 15.32 8.17
N SER A 92 -17.92 14.53 7.55
CA SER A 92 -18.84 13.65 8.26
C SER A 92 -18.14 12.50 8.99
N VAL A 93 -18.81 11.94 10.00
CA VAL A 93 -18.31 10.73 10.72
C VAL A 93 -18.12 9.54 9.77
N ALA A 94 -18.89 9.44 8.69
CA ALA A 94 -18.75 8.38 7.70
C ALA A 94 -17.39 8.46 6.97
N VAL A 95 -16.93 9.66 6.61
CA VAL A 95 -15.61 9.89 6.01
C VAL A 95 -14.49 9.49 6.97
N TRP A 96 -14.60 9.85 8.26
CA TRP A 96 -13.65 9.45 9.29
C TRP A 96 -13.57 7.92 9.43
N ARG A 97 -14.73 7.28 9.58
CA ARG A 97 -14.81 5.80 9.70
C ARG A 97 -14.20 5.12 8.48
N ARG A 98 -14.56 5.56 7.28
CA ARG A 98 -14.04 4.98 6.05
C ARG A 98 -12.52 5.15 5.90
N ALA A 99 -11.98 6.32 6.25
CA ALA A 99 -10.54 6.56 6.20
C ALA A 99 -9.77 5.65 7.16
N LEU A 100 -10.25 5.49 8.40
CA LEU A 100 -9.64 4.61 9.39
C LEU A 100 -9.83 3.14 9.02
N GLU A 101 -11.02 2.75 8.58
CA GLU A 101 -11.34 1.37 8.20
C GLU A 101 -10.42 0.87 7.08
N VAL A 102 -10.34 1.60 5.99
CA VAL A 102 -9.55 1.16 4.83
C VAL A 102 -8.05 1.33 5.05
N ASN A 103 -7.63 2.48 5.60
CA ASN A 103 -6.20 2.83 5.65
C ASN A 103 -5.47 2.25 6.87
N VAL A 104 -6.21 1.75 7.88
CA VAL A 104 -5.63 1.27 9.15
C VAL A 104 -6.17 -0.10 9.52
N VAL A 105 -7.48 -0.25 9.76
CA VAL A 105 -8.07 -1.49 10.29
C VAL A 105 -7.89 -2.64 9.30
N ALA A 106 -8.23 -2.44 8.04
CA ALA A 106 -8.05 -3.45 6.98
C ALA A 106 -6.56 -3.82 6.78
N VAL A 107 -5.65 -2.86 6.91
CA VAL A 107 -4.20 -3.11 6.86
C VAL A 107 -3.75 -3.96 8.03
N ALA A 108 -4.20 -3.65 9.24
CA ALA A 108 -3.87 -4.40 10.45
C ALA A 108 -4.42 -5.83 10.39
N GLU A 109 -5.67 -6.02 9.97
CA GLU A 109 -6.29 -7.34 9.89
C GLU A 109 -5.64 -8.21 8.81
N LEU A 110 -5.43 -7.70 7.61
CA LEU A 110 -4.73 -8.45 6.56
C LEU A 110 -3.30 -8.82 6.97
N THR A 111 -2.58 -7.90 7.61
CA THR A 111 -1.24 -8.22 8.14
C THR A 111 -1.32 -9.32 9.18
N ARG A 112 -2.23 -9.21 10.16
CA ARG A 112 -2.42 -10.21 11.23
C ARG A 112 -2.66 -11.62 10.68
N LEU A 113 -3.53 -11.73 9.66
CA LEU A 113 -3.84 -13.01 9.02
C LEU A 113 -2.63 -13.59 8.29
N LEU A 114 -1.78 -12.75 7.71
CA LEU A 114 -0.61 -13.16 6.93
C LEU A 114 0.70 -13.22 7.74
N LEU A 115 0.71 -12.82 9.03
CA LEU A 115 1.92 -12.90 9.85
C LEU A 115 2.56 -14.29 9.90
N PRO A 116 1.81 -15.40 10.03
CA PRO A 116 2.43 -16.74 9.99
C PRO A 116 3.21 -16.99 8.70
N ALA A 117 2.62 -16.64 7.55
CA ALA A 117 3.25 -16.79 6.23
C ALA A 117 4.45 -15.86 6.02
N LEU A 118 4.37 -14.63 6.52
CA LEU A 118 5.46 -13.66 6.52
C LEU A 118 6.64 -14.13 7.39
N ARG A 119 6.36 -14.62 8.59
CA ARG A 119 7.39 -15.19 9.49
C ARG A 119 8.06 -16.43 8.87
N ALA A 120 7.29 -17.33 8.26
CA ALA A 120 7.83 -18.51 7.56
C ALA A 120 8.77 -18.13 6.41
N ALA A 121 8.58 -16.98 5.78
CA ALA A 121 9.42 -16.48 4.70
C ALA A 121 10.56 -15.55 5.18
N ARG A 122 10.56 -15.08 6.43
CA ARG A 122 11.30 -13.90 6.89
C ARG A 122 11.03 -12.73 5.94
N GLY A 123 9.75 -12.47 5.70
CA GLY A 123 9.26 -11.61 4.63
C GLY A 123 9.42 -10.13 4.91
N HIS A 124 8.78 -9.33 4.05
CA HIS A 124 8.84 -7.88 4.11
C HIS A 124 7.45 -7.27 3.95
N VAL A 125 7.01 -6.49 4.92
CA VAL A 125 5.79 -5.69 4.84
C VAL A 125 6.16 -4.27 4.40
N VAL A 126 5.56 -3.80 3.30
CA VAL A 126 5.74 -2.43 2.80
C VAL A 126 4.40 -1.69 2.87
N LEU A 127 4.39 -0.59 3.60
CA LEU A 127 3.22 0.26 3.79
C LEU A 127 3.35 1.51 2.92
N VAL A 128 2.50 1.64 1.88
CA VAL A 128 2.40 2.89 1.13
C VAL A 128 1.62 3.89 1.97
N ASN A 129 2.36 4.66 2.75
CA ASN A 129 1.86 5.72 3.60
C ASN A 129 1.65 7.02 2.78
N SER A 130 1.99 8.17 3.29
CA SER A 130 1.89 9.48 2.65
C SER A 130 2.75 10.51 3.38
N GLY A 131 3.12 11.59 2.70
CA GLY A 131 3.59 12.80 3.37
C GLY A 131 2.59 13.36 4.39
N ALA A 132 1.28 13.10 4.20
CA ALA A 132 0.24 13.46 5.16
C ALA A 132 0.31 12.66 6.48
N GLY A 133 1.02 11.55 6.54
CA GLY A 133 1.34 10.82 7.78
C GLY A 133 2.54 11.36 8.55
N LEU A 134 3.22 12.38 7.99
CA LEU A 134 4.35 13.08 8.63
C LEU A 134 3.99 14.51 8.99
N ARG A 135 3.11 15.14 8.20
CA ARG A 135 2.65 16.51 8.38
C ARG A 135 1.19 16.62 7.95
N ALA A 136 0.32 17.04 8.87
CA ALA A 136 -1.07 17.35 8.57
C ALA A 136 -1.21 18.75 7.97
N ASN A 137 -2.11 18.90 7.01
CA ASN A 137 -2.44 20.18 6.40
C ASN A 137 -3.94 20.47 6.59
N PRO A 138 -4.37 21.75 6.57
CA PRO A 138 -5.79 22.09 6.56
C PRO A 138 -6.53 21.36 5.43
N GLY A 139 -7.75 20.91 5.69
CA GLY A 139 -8.57 20.17 4.75
C GLY A 139 -8.25 18.66 4.62
N TRP A 140 -7.25 18.14 5.33
CA TRP A 140 -6.81 16.75 5.23
C TRP A 140 -7.08 15.92 6.49
N GLY A 141 -7.97 16.37 7.37
CA GLY A 141 -8.14 15.84 8.74
C GLY A 141 -8.23 14.33 8.82
N ALA A 142 -9.29 13.72 8.27
CA ALA A 142 -9.52 12.28 8.36
C ALA A 142 -8.41 11.46 7.66
N TYR A 143 -7.98 11.90 6.48
CA TYR A 143 -6.89 11.24 5.76
C TYR A 143 -5.56 11.32 6.52
N ALA A 144 -5.15 12.51 6.95
CA ALA A 144 -3.92 12.69 7.70
C ALA A 144 -3.92 11.85 8.98
N ALA A 145 -5.01 11.90 9.77
CA ALA A 145 -5.15 11.10 10.99
C ALA A 145 -4.96 9.60 10.70
N SER A 146 -5.58 9.06 9.63
CA SER A 146 -5.40 7.66 9.25
C SER A 146 -3.95 7.33 8.87
N LYS A 147 -3.24 8.24 8.21
CA LYS A 147 -1.84 8.05 7.80
C LYS A 147 -0.84 8.22 8.95
N PHE A 148 -1.14 9.07 9.94
CA PHE A 148 -0.40 9.10 11.21
C PHE A 148 -0.61 7.81 12.01
N ALA A 149 -1.85 7.31 12.09
CA ALA A 149 -2.14 6.02 12.73
C ALA A 149 -1.42 4.87 12.04
N LEU A 150 -1.39 4.85 10.69
CA LEU A 150 -0.65 3.85 9.91
C LEU A 150 0.87 3.92 10.18
N ARG A 151 1.43 5.11 10.42
CA ARG A 151 2.84 5.26 10.81
C ARG A 151 3.10 4.63 12.18
N ALA A 152 2.27 4.95 13.18
CA ALA A 152 2.39 4.36 14.52
C ALA A 152 2.26 2.83 14.46
N TYR A 153 1.31 2.31 13.67
CA TYR A 153 1.17 0.87 13.42
C TYR A 153 2.46 0.26 12.84
N ALA A 154 3.07 0.92 11.85
CA ALA A 154 4.31 0.45 11.24
C ALA A 154 5.47 0.35 12.23
N ASP A 155 5.58 1.33 13.15
CA ASP A 155 6.65 1.37 14.15
C ASP A 155 6.49 0.23 15.16
N VAL A 156 5.26 -0.03 15.63
CA VAL A 156 4.97 -1.16 16.52
C VAL A 156 5.20 -2.49 15.81
N LEU A 157 4.64 -2.67 14.62
CA LEU A 157 4.81 -3.89 13.84
C LEU A 157 6.29 -4.22 13.57
N ARG A 158 7.09 -3.21 13.27
CA ARG A 158 8.54 -3.36 13.05
C ARG A 158 9.25 -3.88 14.28
N ALA A 159 8.92 -3.35 15.45
CA ALA A 159 9.53 -3.76 16.71
C ALA A 159 9.11 -5.18 17.11
N GLU A 160 7.84 -5.52 16.97
CA GLU A 160 7.30 -6.83 17.31
C GLU A 160 7.76 -7.95 16.37
N GLU A 161 7.94 -7.65 15.08
CA GLU A 161 8.29 -8.65 14.08
C GLU A 161 9.80 -8.78 13.80
N ALA A 162 10.62 -7.88 14.32
CA ALA A 162 12.08 -7.96 14.18
C ALA A 162 12.67 -9.29 14.71
N PRO A 163 12.25 -9.85 15.88
CA PRO A 163 12.72 -11.15 16.35
C PRO A 163 12.38 -12.31 15.40
N HIS A 164 11.35 -12.16 14.58
CA HIS A 164 10.93 -13.16 13.58
C HIS A 164 11.62 -12.97 12.22
N GLY A 165 12.46 -11.94 12.08
CA GLY A 165 13.16 -11.62 10.84
C GLY A 165 12.26 -10.97 9.76
N VAL A 166 11.07 -10.53 10.11
CA VAL A 166 10.18 -9.79 9.20
C VAL A 166 10.57 -8.31 9.18
N ARG A 167 10.82 -7.77 8.00
CA ARG A 167 11.11 -6.35 7.80
C ARG A 167 9.83 -5.55 7.60
N VAL A 168 9.82 -4.28 8.02
CA VAL A 168 8.67 -3.38 7.83
C VAL A 168 9.16 -2.02 7.36
N THR A 169 8.75 -1.61 6.16
CA THR A 169 9.10 -0.33 5.54
C THR A 169 7.88 0.54 5.35
N SER A 170 7.94 1.80 5.78
CA SER A 170 6.96 2.83 5.42
C SER A 170 7.49 3.69 4.28
N VAL A 171 6.74 3.78 3.18
CA VAL A 171 7.04 4.70 2.07
C VAL A 171 6.11 5.89 2.18
N HIS A 172 6.67 7.11 2.17
CA HIS A 172 5.93 8.37 2.35
C HIS A 172 6.02 9.24 1.09
N PRO A 173 5.22 8.94 0.04
CA PRO A 173 5.21 9.75 -1.16
C PRO A 173 4.62 11.14 -0.92
N GLY A 174 5.07 12.13 -1.69
CA GLY A 174 4.35 13.36 -1.93
C GLY A 174 3.14 13.12 -2.85
N ARG A 175 2.72 14.15 -3.58
CA ARG A 175 1.63 14.00 -4.57
C ARG A 175 2.10 13.12 -5.73
N VAL A 176 1.28 12.13 -6.10
CA VAL A 176 1.57 11.15 -7.16
C VAL A 176 0.49 11.27 -8.24
N ALA A 177 0.86 11.26 -9.50
CA ALA A 177 -0.04 11.37 -10.65
C ALA A 177 -0.95 10.14 -10.78
N THR A 178 -2.04 10.11 -10.04
CA THR A 178 -3.03 9.03 -9.95
C THR A 178 -4.44 9.59 -10.02
N ASP A 179 -5.45 8.72 -10.22
CA ASP A 179 -6.86 9.11 -10.16
C ASP A 179 -7.24 9.66 -8.78
N MET A 180 -6.67 9.09 -7.69
CA MET A 180 -6.86 9.62 -6.34
C MET A 180 -6.40 11.09 -6.27
N GLN A 181 -5.23 11.41 -6.81
CA GLN A 181 -4.71 12.78 -6.83
C GLN A 181 -5.55 13.70 -7.71
N ARG A 182 -6.11 13.18 -8.81
CA ARG A 182 -7.06 13.92 -9.65
C ARG A 182 -8.32 14.30 -8.85
N ALA A 183 -8.89 13.35 -8.12
CA ALA A 183 -10.06 13.59 -7.26
C ALA A 183 -9.72 14.59 -6.14
N VAL A 184 -8.57 14.45 -5.50
CA VAL A 184 -8.07 15.40 -4.48
C VAL A 184 -7.96 16.81 -5.07
N ARG A 185 -7.39 16.98 -6.26
CA ARG A 185 -7.25 18.30 -6.89
C ARG A 185 -8.62 18.92 -7.23
N ALA A 186 -9.56 18.11 -7.69
CA ALA A 186 -10.92 18.58 -7.92
C ALA A 186 -11.58 19.09 -6.63
N SER A 187 -11.43 18.37 -5.50
CA SER A 187 -11.94 18.81 -4.19
C SER A 187 -11.23 20.06 -3.66
N GLU A 188 -9.96 20.28 -4.02
CA GLU A 188 -9.20 21.51 -3.69
C GLU A 188 -9.56 22.69 -4.63
N GLY A 189 -10.46 22.50 -5.62
CA GLY A 189 -10.79 23.52 -6.62
C GLY A 189 -9.65 23.84 -7.59
N GLY A 190 -8.66 22.93 -7.73
CA GLY A 190 -7.48 23.16 -8.53
C GLY A 190 -7.36 22.20 -9.71
N GLU A 191 -6.58 22.60 -10.71
CA GLU A 191 -6.30 21.78 -11.89
C GLU A 191 -5.34 20.63 -11.58
N PHE A 192 -5.60 19.45 -12.17
CA PHE A 192 -4.70 18.32 -12.13
C PHE A 192 -3.59 18.46 -13.17
N GLN A 193 -2.36 18.70 -12.70
CA GLN A 193 -1.17 18.89 -13.54
C GLN A 193 -0.18 17.74 -13.29
N PRO A 194 -0.28 16.60 -14.00
CA PRO A 194 0.50 15.41 -13.71
C PRO A 194 2.01 15.61 -13.76
N ALA A 195 2.48 16.53 -14.58
CA ALA A 195 3.92 16.86 -14.68
C ALA A 195 4.51 17.44 -13.38
N LYS A 196 3.68 17.97 -12.48
CA LYS A 196 4.10 18.49 -11.17
C LYS A 196 4.14 17.43 -10.07
N TYR A 197 3.76 16.20 -10.37
CA TYR A 197 3.65 15.13 -9.38
C TYR A 197 4.64 14.01 -9.66
N LEU A 198 4.90 13.18 -8.65
CA LEU A 198 5.61 11.93 -8.85
C LEU A 198 4.83 11.02 -9.81
N ARG A 199 5.54 10.30 -10.65
CA ARG A 199 4.95 9.19 -11.38
C ARG A 199 4.76 7.99 -10.44
N PRO A 200 3.72 7.15 -10.61
CA PRO A 200 3.58 5.90 -9.84
C PRO A 200 4.83 5.02 -9.87
N GLU A 201 5.55 5.01 -11.00
CA GLU A 201 6.79 4.24 -11.18
C GLU A 201 7.92 4.73 -10.28
N SER A 202 7.97 6.02 -9.94
CA SER A 202 8.97 6.54 -8.99
C SER A 202 8.74 6.01 -7.58
N VAL A 203 7.47 5.82 -7.18
CA VAL A 203 7.12 5.20 -5.90
C VAL A 203 7.41 3.70 -5.95
N ALA A 204 7.10 3.05 -7.06
CA ALA A 204 7.39 1.63 -7.27
C ALA A 204 8.89 1.33 -7.20
N ALA A 205 9.74 2.20 -7.77
CA ALA A 205 11.19 2.07 -7.69
C ALA A 205 11.69 2.12 -6.23
N ALA A 206 11.13 3.00 -5.40
CA ALA A 206 11.49 3.07 -3.99
C ALA A 206 11.02 1.84 -3.20
N VAL A 207 9.84 1.31 -3.51
CA VAL A 207 9.37 0.01 -2.94
C VAL A 207 10.31 -1.11 -3.35
N LEU A 208 10.68 -1.19 -4.63
CA LEU A 208 11.61 -2.21 -5.12
C LEU A 208 12.97 -2.11 -4.42
N THR A 209 13.51 -0.90 -4.24
CA THR A 209 14.76 -0.67 -3.50
C THR A 209 14.68 -1.22 -2.07
N ALA A 210 13.55 -1.00 -1.37
CA ALA A 210 13.37 -1.56 -0.03
C ALA A 210 13.31 -3.09 -0.04
N VAL A 211 12.55 -3.66 -0.98
CA VAL A 211 12.37 -5.11 -1.09
C VAL A 211 13.67 -5.84 -1.45
N THR A 212 14.49 -5.25 -2.32
CA THR A 212 15.75 -5.82 -2.81
C THR A 212 16.98 -5.40 -2.01
N ALA A 213 16.81 -4.66 -0.93
CA ALA A 213 17.91 -4.30 -0.03
C ALA A 213 18.62 -5.56 0.51
N THR A 214 19.92 -5.45 0.69
CA THR A 214 20.75 -6.54 1.22
C THR A 214 20.28 -7.01 2.60
N PRO A 215 20.54 -8.27 3.01
CA PRO A 215 20.03 -8.81 4.27
C PRO A 215 20.44 -8.04 5.53
N ASP A 216 21.54 -7.33 5.49
CA ASP A 216 22.07 -6.47 6.56
C ASP A 216 21.46 -5.07 6.58
N ALA A 217 20.71 -4.69 5.53
CA ALA A 217 20.12 -3.35 5.40
C ALA A 217 18.60 -3.41 5.56
N HIS A 218 18.06 -2.47 6.34
CA HIS A 218 16.62 -2.28 6.49
C HIS A 218 16.26 -0.80 6.30
N LEU A 219 15.64 -0.48 5.15
CA LEU A 219 15.09 0.84 4.91
C LEU A 219 13.76 0.97 5.66
N THR A 220 13.78 1.55 6.83
CA THR A 220 12.60 1.63 7.71
C THR A 220 11.59 2.67 7.25
N GLU A 221 12.07 3.81 6.74
CA GLU A 221 11.24 4.88 6.17
C GLU A 221 11.88 5.43 4.88
N ILE A 222 11.06 5.65 3.85
CA ILE A 222 11.49 6.24 2.59
C ILE A 222 10.59 7.43 2.26
N MET A 223 11.16 8.62 2.21
CA MET A 223 10.45 9.83 1.79
C MET A 223 10.76 10.14 0.33
N ILE A 224 9.68 10.34 -0.47
CA ILE A 224 9.81 10.70 -1.89
C ILE A 224 9.00 11.95 -2.16
N ARG A 225 9.61 12.94 -2.79
CA ARG A 225 8.97 14.21 -3.14
C ARG A 225 9.15 14.50 -4.62
N PRO A 226 8.20 15.22 -5.27
CA PRO A 226 8.45 15.76 -6.59
C PRO A 226 9.70 16.64 -6.56
N TYR A 227 10.54 16.52 -7.57
CA TYR A 227 11.69 17.42 -7.72
C TYR A 227 11.23 18.73 -8.37
N GLY A 228 11.58 19.86 -7.78
CA GLY A 228 11.24 21.18 -8.30
C GLY A 228 9.80 21.66 -8.02
N GLY A 229 9.09 21.06 -7.04
CA GLY A 229 7.75 21.45 -6.60
C GLY A 229 7.75 22.09 -5.21
#